data_28bf19ab09f8e2a851342f918e983dd0
#
_entry.id   28bf19ab09f8e2a851342f918e983dd0
#
_cell.length_a   1.000
_cell.length_b   1.000
_cell.length_c   1.000
_cell.angle_alpha   90.00
_cell.angle_beta   90.00
_cell.angle_gamma   90.00
#
_symmetry.space_group_name_H-M   'P 1'
#
loop_
_entity.id
_entity.type
_entity.pdbx_description
1 polymer ?
#
loop_
_entity_poly.entity_id
_entity_poly.type
_entity_poly.pdbx_seq_one_letter_code
_entity_poly.pdbx_strand_id
1 'polypeptide(L)'
;MKTENINNYSEMSIEDLEKLKIKFLSQRDNLENTIGEIVSNIRAKKLQVSNHALRVHPYYKDNTSYLKVVINDGTGYTVTKITPGGKCIGIYQFNADNTNFLKYYKICSQSEWESAIDRLNVWFKDASLKIKKL
;
A
#
# COMPACT_ATOMS: atom_id res chain seq x y z
N MET A 1 -22.43 41.46 -14.89
CA MET A 1 -21.49 41.10 -14.52
C MET A 1 -20.45 41.29 -15.23
N LYS A 2 -19.58 41.31 -14.99
CA LYS A 2 -18.67 41.61 -15.63
C LYS A 2 -17.73 40.79 -15.75
N THR A 3 -17.19 40.84 -16.53
CA THR A 3 -16.11 40.06 -16.94
C THR A 3 -14.92 40.91 -16.88
N GLU A 4 -14.88 41.71 -15.88
CA GLU A 4 -13.72 42.50 -15.84
C GLU A 4 -12.55 41.71 -15.57
N ASN A 5 -12.70 40.50 -15.21
CA ASN A 5 -11.56 39.70 -15.16
C ASN A 5 -11.02 39.42 -16.51
N ILE A 6 -11.62 39.96 -17.53
CA ILE A 6 -10.93 39.95 -18.75
C ILE A 6 -9.73 40.78 -18.55
N ASN A 7 -8.64 40.20 -18.68
CA ASN A 7 -7.42 40.78 -18.25
C ASN A 7 -6.76 41.53 -19.37
N ASN A 8 -6.64 42.80 -19.19
CA ASN A 8 -5.91 43.64 -20.12
C ASN A 8 -4.43 43.68 -19.74
N TYR A 9 -3.82 42.53 -19.75
CA TYR A 9 -2.41 42.43 -19.37
C TYR A 9 -1.52 43.25 -20.28
N SER A 10 -1.88 43.37 -21.53
CA SER A 10 -1.12 44.16 -22.48
C SER A 10 -1.08 45.65 -22.16
N GLU A 11 -2.03 46.15 -21.38
CA GLU A 11 -2.11 47.54 -20.98
C GLU A 11 -1.42 47.83 -19.67
N MET A 12 -0.94 46.80 -18.98
CA MET A 12 -0.29 46.94 -17.68
C MET A 12 1.21 47.25 -17.84
N SER A 13 1.75 47.97 -16.90
CA SER A 13 3.18 48.21 -16.87
C SER A 13 3.94 46.93 -16.51
N ILE A 14 5.22 46.88 -16.85
CA ILE A 14 6.09 45.75 -16.51
C ILE A 14 6.12 45.54 -15.00
N GLU A 15 6.21 46.61 -14.24
CA GLU A 15 6.24 46.54 -12.79
C GLU A 15 4.97 45.92 -12.23
N ASP A 16 3.81 46.33 -12.71
CA ASP A 16 2.53 45.77 -12.27
C ASP A 16 2.37 44.32 -12.66
N LEU A 17 2.83 43.95 -13.85
CA LEU A 17 2.79 42.56 -14.30
C LEU A 17 3.68 41.67 -13.42
N GLU A 18 4.86 42.15 -13.03
CA GLU A 18 5.76 41.42 -12.15
C GLU A 18 5.15 41.22 -10.78
N LYS A 19 4.52 42.24 -10.20
CA LYS A 19 3.83 42.13 -8.93
C LYS A 19 2.70 41.13 -8.99
N LEU A 20 1.92 41.16 -10.09
CA LEU A 20 0.82 40.22 -10.28
C LEU A 20 1.32 38.80 -10.41
N LYS A 21 2.41 38.59 -11.12
CA LYS A 21 3.06 37.28 -11.25
C LYS A 21 3.46 36.72 -9.90
N ILE A 22 4.11 37.53 -9.07
CA ILE A 22 4.52 37.11 -7.73
C ILE A 22 3.32 36.71 -6.88
N LYS A 23 2.25 37.49 -6.96
CA LYS A 23 1.02 37.19 -6.24
C LYS A 23 0.44 35.83 -6.63
N PHE A 24 0.33 35.56 -7.92
CA PHE A 24 -0.22 34.29 -8.38
C PHE A 24 0.68 33.09 -8.11
N LEU A 25 1.99 33.28 -8.18
CA LEU A 25 2.93 32.24 -7.81
C LEU A 25 2.80 31.87 -6.33
N SER A 26 2.65 32.87 -5.46
CA SER A 26 2.44 32.63 -4.04
C SER A 26 1.13 31.88 -3.78
N GLN A 27 0.06 32.27 -4.48
CA GLN A 27 -1.23 31.56 -4.37
C GLN A 27 -1.12 30.13 -4.85
N ARG A 28 -0.40 29.88 -5.95
CA ARG A 28 -0.16 28.52 -6.45
C ARG A 28 0.56 27.68 -5.43
N ASP A 29 1.62 28.21 -4.82
CA ASP A 29 2.40 27.47 -3.84
C ASP A 29 1.54 27.11 -2.60
N ASN A 30 0.70 28.04 -2.16
CA ASN A 30 -0.22 27.80 -1.05
C ASN A 30 -1.23 26.70 -1.39
N LEU A 31 -1.76 26.70 -2.62
CA LEU A 31 -2.69 25.66 -3.06
C LEU A 31 -2.02 24.31 -3.17
N GLU A 32 -0.79 24.26 -3.68
CA GLU A 32 -0.02 23.02 -3.76
C GLU A 32 0.23 22.44 -2.37
N ASN A 33 0.59 23.27 -1.41
CA ASN A 33 0.79 22.84 -0.02
C ASN A 33 -0.51 22.29 0.59
N THR A 34 -1.63 22.96 0.35
CA THR A 34 -2.94 22.53 0.84
C THR A 34 -3.34 21.19 0.23
N ILE A 35 -3.13 21.01 -1.07
CA ILE A 35 -3.39 19.75 -1.75
C ILE A 35 -2.52 18.64 -1.16
N GLY A 36 -1.25 18.92 -0.89
CA GLY A 36 -0.34 17.97 -0.27
C GLY A 36 -0.83 17.51 1.09
N GLU A 37 -1.31 18.42 1.92
CA GLU A 37 -1.87 18.09 3.22
C GLU A 37 -3.13 17.21 3.10
N ILE A 38 -4.02 17.56 2.18
CA ILE A 38 -5.23 16.78 1.93
C ILE A 38 -4.88 15.36 1.48
N VAL A 39 -3.96 15.23 0.54
CA VAL A 39 -3.51 13.92 0.04
C VAL A 39 -2.91 13.08 1.16
N SER A 40 -2.07 13.68 2.00
CA SER A 40 -1.46 12.99 3.14
C SER A 40 -2.53 12.50 4.13
N ASN A 41 -3.55 13.31 4.39
CA ASN A 41 -4.64 12.92 5.28
C ASN A 41 -5.50 11.80 4.69
N ILE A 42 -5.74 11.82 3.38
CA ILE A 42 -6.47 10.75 2.70
C ILE A 42 -5.71 9.43 2.86
N ARG A 43 -4.40 9.44 2.63
CA ARG A 43 -3.55 8.25 2.76
C ARG A 43 -3.59 7.70 4.19
N ALA A 44 -3.45 8.58 5.18
CA ALA A 44 -3.46 8.17 6.58
C ALA A 44 -4.79 7.51 6.95
N LYS A 45 -5.91 8.07 6.51
CA LYS A 45 -7.23 7.50 6.78
C LYS A 45 -7.45 6.16 6.08
N LYS A 46 -7.03 6.04 4.83
CA LYS A 46 -7.10 4.77 4.10
C LYS A 46 -6.26 3.70 4.79
N LEU A 47 -5.08 4.06 5.27
CA LEU A 47 -4.19 3.14 5.96
C LEU A 47 -4.81 2.66 7.28
N GLN A 48 -5.46 3.54 8.03
CA GLN A 48 -6.16 3.15 9.26
C GLN A 48 -7.22 2.09 9.00
N VAL A 49 -8.03 2.27 7.94
CA VAL A 49 -9.06 1.31 7.56
C VAL A 49 -8.44 -0.02 7.15
N SER A 50 -7.42 0.01 6.31
CA SER A 50 -6.73 -1.19 5.85
C SER A 50 -6.07 -1.94 7.00
N ASN A 51 -5.40 -1.22 7.90
CA ASN A 51 -4.73 -1.83 9.05
C ASN A 51 -5.73 -2.47 10.01
N HIS A 52 -6.89 -1.85 10.21
CA HIS A 52 -7.93 -2.46 11.04
C HIS A 52 -8.40 -3.78 10.45
N ALA A 53 -8.71 -3.81 9.17
CA ALA A 53 -9.15 -5.02 8.48
C ALA A 53 -8.08 -6.13 8.56
N LEU A 54 -6.81 -5.79 8.37
CA LEU A 54 -5.71 -6.75 8.43
C LEU A 54 -5.44 -7.28 9.84
N ARG A 55 -5.70 -6.48 10.88
CA ARG A 55 -5.59 -6.95 12.25
C ARG A 55 -6.69 -7.93 12.63
N VAL A 56 -7.89 -7.72 12.09
CA VAL A 56 -9.02 -8.63 12.32
C VAL A 56 -8.86 -9.90 11.49
N HIS A 57 -8.38 -9.76 10.24
CA HIS A 57 -8.24 -10.87 9.30
C HIS A 57 -6.84 -10.88 8.71
N PRO A 58 -5.85 -11.47 9.39
CA PRO A 58 -4.47 -11.49 8.90
C PRO A 58 -4.17 -12.61 7.91
N TYR A 59 -5.08 -13.56 7.72
CA TYR A 59 -4.85 -14.74 6.89
C TYR A 59 -5.68 -14.70 5.63
N TYR A 60 -5.05 -15.05 4.51
CA TYR A 60 -5.67 -15.02 3.18
C TYR A 60 -5.25 -16.21 2.37
N LYS A 61 -6.05 -16.57 1.37
CA LYS A 61 -5.76 -17.68 0.48
C LYS A 61 -6.22 -17.42 -0.94
N ASP A 62 -5.60 -18.10 -1.89
CA ASP A 62 -6.12 -18.29 -3.24
C ASP A 62 -6.16 -19.79 -3.53
N ASN A 63 -6.21 -20.19 -4.80
CA ASN A 63 -6.33 -21.60 -5.16
C ASN A 63 -5.11 -22.44 -4.78
N THR A 64 -3.94 -21.84 -4.65
CA THR A 64 -2.67 -22.57 -4.48
C THR A 64 -1.88 -22.11 -3.28
N SER A 65 -2.13 -20.92 -2.76
CA SER A 65 -1.27 -20.28 -1.78
C SER A 65 -2.05 -19.73 -0.59
N TYR A 66 -1.32 -19.54 0.50
CA TYR A 66 -1.84 -18.95 1.74
C TYR A 66 -0.92 -17.81 2.14
N LEU A 67 -1.52 -16.73 2.65
CA LEU A 67 -0.78 -15.56 3.10
C LEU A 67 -1.06 -15.29 4.57
N LYS A 68 -0.03 -14.87 5.27
CA LYS A 68 -0.15 -14.24 6.59
C LYS A 68 0.42 -12.85 6.49
N VAL A 69 -0.36 -11.85 6.88
CA VAL A 69 0.04 -10.44 6.80
C VAL A 69 0.32 -9.92 8.20
N VAL A 70 1.50 -9.35 8.39
CA VAL A 70 1.89 -8.70 9.65
C VAL A 70 2.09 -7.22 9.34
N ILE A 71 1.47 -6.36 10.15
CA ILE A 71 1.60 -4.93 10.01
C ILE A 71 2.88 -4.50 10.72
N ASN A 72 3.79 -3.89 9.97
CA ASN A 72 4.99 -3.28 10.54
C ASN A 72 4.64 -1.86 11.01
N ASP A 73 5.31 -1.39 12.04
CA ASP A 73 4.99 -0.11 12.69
C ASP A 73 4.93 1.07 11.70
N GLY A 74 3.74 1.29 11.11
CA GLY A 74 3.47 2.41 10.23
C GLY A 74 4.21 2.44 8.91
N THR A 75 5.10 1.49 8.64
CA THR A 75 5.96 1.53 7.45
C THR A 75 5.50 0.61 6.33
N GLY A 76 4.66 -0.35 6.62
CA GLY A 76 4.17 -1.29 5.62
C GLY A 76 3.80 -2.64 6.19
N TYR A 77 3.91 -3.66 5.35
CA TYR A 77 3.46 -5.00 5.67
C TYR A 77 4.56 -6.02 5.38
N THR A 78 4.66 -7.03 6.24
CA THR A 78 5.42 -8.23 5.95
C THR A 78 4.42 -9.34 5.62
N VAL A 79 4.53 -9.91 4.43
CA VAL A 79 3.63 -10.97 3.97
C VAL A 79 4.41 -12.25 3.83
N THR A 80 4.01 -13.27 4.56
CA THR A 80 4.55 -14.61 4.39
C THR A 80 3.59 -15.39 3.50
N LYS A 81 4.09 -15.89 2.38
CA LYS A 81 3.31 -16.67 1.43
C LYS A 81 3.82 -18.09 1.41
N ILE A 82 2.91 -19.03 1.60
CA ILE A 82 3.23 -20.44 1.46
C ILE A 82 2.42 -21.07 0.33
N THR A 83 3.08 -21.89 -0.44
CA THR A 83 2.48 -22.63 -1.54
C THR A 83 2.76 -24.11 -1.32
N PRO A 84 1.88 -24.83 -0.58
CA PRO A 84 2.18 -26.21 -0.18
C PRO A 84 2.38 -27.14 -1.36
N GLY A 85 1.60 -27.02 -2.42
CA GLY A 85 1.74 -27.82 -3.64
C GLY A 85 3.06 -27.58 -4.34
N GLY A 86 3.52 -26.33 -4.38
CA GLY A 86 4.82 -25.96 -4.93
C GLY A 86 5.98 -26.09 -3.96
N LYS A 87 5.70 -26.42 -2.69
CA LYS A 87 6.69 -26.59 -1.63
C LYS A 87 7.58 -25.38 -1.46
N CYS A 88 6.95 -24.22 -1.37
CA CYS A 88 7.62 -22.94 -1.46
C CYS A 88 7.15 -22.03 -0.34
N ILE A 89 8.10 -21.23 0.19
CA ILE A 89 7.82 -20.17 1.15
C ILE A 89 8.45 -18.91 0.62
N GLY A 90 7.71 -17.80 0.66
CA GLY A 90 8.23 -16.49 0.32
C GLY A 90 7.89 -15.48 1.41
N ILE A 91 8.79 -14.55 1.64
CA ILE A 91 8.56 -13.43 2.54
C ILE A 91 8.72 -12.16 1.73
N TYR A 92 7.71 -11.31 1.76
CA TYR A 92 7.65 -10.10 0.96
C TYR A 92 7.40 -8.89 1.84
N GLN A 93 7.96 -7.75 1.46
CA GLN A 93 7.74 -6.48 2.13
C GLN A 93 6.95 -5.57 1.19
N PHE A 94 5.90 -4.96 1.72
CA PHE A 94 5.08 -4.01 0.97
C PHE A 94 4.99 -2.69 1.72
N ASN A 95 4.98 -1.59 0.98
CA ASN A 95 4.77 -0.27 1.56
C ASN A 95 3.35 -0.13 2.08
N ALA A 96 3.16 0.77 3.03
CA ALA A 96 1.88 1.02 3.66
C ALA A 96 0.76 1.35 2.67
N ASP A 97 1.11 1.97 1.55
CA ASP A 97 0.13 2.35 0.51
C ASP A 97 -0.24 1.20 -0.42
N ASN A 98 0.50 0.09 -0.37
CA ASN A 98 0.31 -1.00 -1.31
C ASN A 98 -0.49 -2.13 -0.70
N THR A 99 -1.80 -2.11 -0.89
CA THR A 99 -2.70 -3.17 -0.46
C THR A 99 -3.24 -3.99 -1.65
N ASN A 100 -2.80 -3.68 -2.87
CA ASN A 100 -3.28 -4.34 -4.08
C ASN A 100 -2.94 -5.83 -4.12
N PHE A 101 -1.91 -6.26 -3.39
CA PHE A 101 -1.52 -7.66 -3.33
C PHE A 101 -2.62 -8.57 -2.78
N LEU A 102 -3.59 -8.00 -2.03
CA LEU A 102 -4.71 -8.77 -1.47
C LEU A 102 -5.91 -8.90 -2.42
N LYS A 103 -5.87 -8.20 -3.56
CA LYS A 103 -7.02 -8.11 -4.46
C LYS A 103 -7.54 -9.47 -4.93
N TYR A 104 -6.64 -10.43 -5.12
CA TYR A 104 -6.97 -11.74 -5.66
C TYR A 104 -7.04 -12.83 -4.60
N TYR A 105 -6.95 -12.47 -3.34
CA TYR A 105 -6.98 -13.42 -2.22
C TYR A 105 -8.26 -13.26 -1.42
N LYS A 106 -8.71 -14.37 -0.84
CA LYS A 106 -9.88 -14.40 0.03
C LYS A 106 -9.42 -14.56 1.46
N ILE A 107 -10.17 -14.02 2.40
CA ILE A 107 -9.92 -14.24 3.83
C ILE A 107 -10.02 -15.72 4.14
N CYS A 108 -9.08 -16.25 4.91
CA CYS A 108 -9.15 -17.61 5.41
C CYS A 108 -8.96 -17.64 6.93
N SER A 109 -9.17 -18.78 7.53
CA SER A 109 -9.02 -18.94 8.97
C SER A 109 -7.56 -19.20 9.34
N GLN A 110 -7.25 -18.97 10.62
CA GLN A 110 -5.96 -19.33 11.18
C GLN A 110 -5.73 -20.85 11.07
N SER A 111 -6.79 -21.64 11.25
CA SER A 111 -6.73 -23.08 11.13
C SER A 111 -6.31 -23.54 9.73
N GLU A 112 -6.85 -22.89 8.69
CA GLU A 112 -6.45 -23.18 7.31
C GLU A 112 -4.97 -22.85 7.07
N TRP A 113 -4.51 -21.73 7.61
CA TRP A 113 -3.11 -21.34 7.53
C TRP A 113 -2.20 -22.36 8.22
N GLU A 114 -2.55 -22.76 9.44
CA GLU A 114 -1.77 -23.72 10.21
C GLU A 114 -1.73 -25.09 9.51
N SER A 115 -2.84 -25.52 8.94
CA SER A 115 -2.88 -26.77 8.17
C SER A 115 -1.96 -26.72 6.95
N ALA A 116 -1.88 -25.57 6.30
CA ALA A 116 -0.99 -25.39 5.15
C ALA A 116 0.48 -25.42 5.59
N ILE A 117 0.82 -24.82 6.73
CA ILE A 117 2.16 -24.90 7.31
C ILE A 117 2.51 -26.35 7.66
N ASP A 118 1.60 -27.08 8.27
CA ASP A 118 1.84 -28.46 8.65
C ASP A 118 2.15 -29.34 7.43
N ARG A 119 1.41 -29.17 6.35
CA ARG A 119 1.67 -29.89 5.09
C ARG A 119 3.06 -29.58 4.55
N LEU A 120 3.47 -28.34 4.62
CA LEU A 120 4.79 -27.93 4.14
C LEU A 120 5.90 -28.48 5.04
N ASN A 121 5.71 -28.46 6.36
CA ASN A 121 6.66 -28.98 7.32
C ASN A 121 6.86 -30.50 7.17
N VAL A 122 5.79 -31.25 6.92
CA VAL A 122 5.89 -32.68 6.65
C VAL A 122 6.78 -32.94 5.44
N TRP A 123 6.56 -32.17 4.37
CA TRP A 123 7.37 -32.32 3.18
C TRP A 123 8.86 -32.00 3.45
N PHE A 124 9.14 -30.91 4.14
CA PHE A 124 10.52 -30.53 4.46
C PHE A 124 11.21 -31.56 5.35
N LYS A 125 10.48 -32.15 6.30
CA LYS A 125 11.02 -33.21 7.15
C LYS A 125 11.40 -34.42 6.32
N ASP A 126 10.52 -34.84 5.41
CA ASP A 126 10.79 -36.00 4.54
C ASP A 126 11.97 -35.73 3.62
N ALA A 127 12.02 -34.52 3.02
CA ALA A 127 13.14 -34.13 2.17
C ALA A 127 14.47 -34.12 2.91
N SER A 128 14.49 -33.61 4.17
CA SER A 128 15.67 -33.61 5.02
C SER A 128 16.14 -35.03 5.31
N LEU A 129 15.23 -35.94 5.61
CA LEU A 129 15.56 -37.34 5.84
C LEU A 129 16.17 -38.00 4.60
N LYS A 130 15.61 -37.70 3.42
CA LYS A 130 16.15 -38.21 2.13
C LYS A 130 17.55 -37.68 1.87
N ILE A 131 17.81 -36.43 2.13
CA ILE A 131 19.12 -35.82 1.96
C ILE A 131 20.15 -36.48 2.89
N LYS A 132 19.77 -36.77 4.15
CA LYS A 132 20.65 -37.43 5.12
C LYS A 132 21.03 -38.84 4.70
N LYS A 133 20.25 -39.49 3.84
CA LYS A 133 20.53 -40.82 3.35
C LYS A 133 21.42 -40.84 2.11
N LEU A 134 21.69 -39.66 1.56
CA LEU A 134 22.62 -39.56 0.44
C LEU A 134 24.07 -39.63 0.96
#